data_d0ae71f98bcc7d93a9abd31d5589a8b1
#
_entry.id   d0ae71f98bcc7d93a9abd31d5589a8b1
#
_cell.length_a   1.000
_cell.length_b   1.000
_cell.length_c   1.000
_cell.angle_alpha   90.00
_cell.angle_beta   90.00
_cell.angle_gamma   90.00
#
_symmetry.space_group_name_H-M   'P 1'
#
loop_
_entity.id
_entity.type
_entity.pdbx_description
1 polymer ?
#
loop_
_entity_poly.entity_id
_entity_poly.type
_entity_poly.pdbx_seq_one_letter_code
_entity_poly.pdbx_strand_id
1 'polypeptide(L)'
;MERKKVSSIKWSLFLHLAVALILSTSCSVIVNTLASHVEDAIWLKSVDNISEYYEIYNEYSKLFGGELSIPPTQLSELSKADAVIIGICDFAITWCSLIFTSFSVLIILTRFYKKRLKKPLVLLEDSAMRIGNQDLNFRIDYRINDEMGQLCTAFEKMREQLWENNKAMWKAIEEQKQMRAAFSHDLRTPMSVLKAYIEYLNRYFPQGKLTNEKVMEVVNDLDEQILRIEKFANTMKEINYLEEIRPTKS
;
A
#
# COMPACT_ATOMS: atom_id res chain seq x y z
N MET A 1 -26.02 -1.89 -5.16
CA MET A 1 -24.61 -1.80 -4.64
C MET A 1 -24.22 -0.34 -4.59
N GLU A 2 -24.44 0.34 -3.47
CA GLU A 2 -24.07 1.76 -3.30
C GLU A 2 -22.53 1.87 -3.36
N ARG A 3 -22.01 2.60 -4.34
CA ARG A 3 -20.61 3.02 -4.35
C ARG A 3 -20.41 3.95 -3.15
N LYS A 4 -19.89 3.43 -2.05
CA LYS A 4 -19.39 4.27 -0.94
C LYS A 4 -18.43 5.29 -1.54
N LYS A 5 -18.81 6.57 -1.45
CA LYS A 5 -18.05 7.71 -1.97
C LYS A 5 -16.63 7.66 -1.41
N VAL A 6 -15.64 7.44 -2.26
CA VAL A 6 -14.23 7.39 -1.87
C VAL A 6 -13.87 8.76 -1.32
N SER A 7 -13.40 8.80 -0.08
CA SER A 7 -12.90 10.04 0.53
C SER A 7 -11.51 10.32 -0.07
N SER A 8 -11.45 11.19 -1.08
CA SER A 8 -10.17 11.54 -1.71
C SER A 8 -9.20 12.11 -0.69
N ILE A 9 -7.98 11.56 -0.67
CA ILE A 9 -6.86 12.03 0.15
C ILE A 9 -6.61 13.51 -0.09
N LYS A 10 -6.72 13.97 -1.35
CA LYS A 10 -6.57 15.37 -1.75
C LYS A 10 -7.59 16.27 -1.06
N TRP A 11 -8.87 15.87 -1.05
CA TRP A 11 -9.94 16.63 -0.41
C TRP A 11 -9.80 16.68 1.10
N SER A 12 -9.40 15.56 1.71
CA SER A 12 -9.12 15.51 3.15
C SER A 12 -7.94 16.41 3.53
N LEU A 13 -6.85 16.41 2.74
CA LEU A 13 -5.69 17.29 2.94
C LEU A 13 -6.11 18.76 2.82
N PHE A 14 -6.84 19.11 1.76
CA PHE A 14 -7.34 20.46 1.55
C PHE A 14 -8.18 20.97 2.72
N LEU A 15 -9.11 20.15 3.22
CA LEU A 15 -9.93 20.51 4.37
C LEU A 15 -9.12 20.77 5.64
N HIS A 16 -8.12 19.91 5.93
CA HIS A 16 -7.25 20.11 7.10
C HIS A 16 -6.39 21.37 6.96
N LEU A 17 -5.87 21.66 5.76
CA LEU A 17 -5.13 22.88 5.48
C LEU A 17 -6.02 24.13 5.61
N ALA A 18 -7.24 24.10 5.09
CA ALA A 18 -8.19 25.20 5.20
C ALA A 18 -8.53 25.51 6.68
N VAL A 19 -8.81 24.48 7.48
CA VAL A 19 -9.06 24.64 8.92
C VAL A 19 -7.85 25.22 9.64
N ALA A 20 -6.63 24.75 9.29
CA ALA A 20 -5.40 25.29 9.87
C ALA A 20 -5.19 26.76 9.55
N LEU A 21 -5.42 27.15 8.31
CA LEU A 21 -5.33 28.55 7.88
C LEU A 21 -6.32 29.44 8.65
N ILE A 22 -7.55 28.99 8.76
CA ILE A 22 -8.58 29.74 9.53
C ILE A 22 -8.20 29.88 10.99
N LEU A 23 -7.72 28.81 11.64
CA LEU A 23 -7.29 28.87 13.03
C LEU A 23 -6.06 29.74 13.23
N SER A 24 -5.06 29.65 12.32
CA SER A 24 -3.83 30.46 12.42
C SER A 24 -4.10 31.94 12.16
N THR A 25 -4.96 32.27 11.21
CA THR A 25 -5.37 33.66 10.95
C THR A 25 -6.17 34.23 12.11
N SER A 26 -7.12 33.46 12.69
CA SER A 26 -7.86 33.88 13.87
C SER A 26 -6.93 34.14 15.08
N CYS A 27 -5.95 33.28 15.33
CA CYS A 27 -4.97 33.47 16.37
C CYS A 27 -4.08 34.70 16.11
N SER A 28 -3.64 34.91 14.88
CA SER A 28 -2.87 36.09 14.49
C SER A 28 -3.66 37.39 14.68
N VAL A 29 -4.93 37.42 14.29
CA VAL A 29 -5.80 38.60 14.49
C VAL A 29 -5.93 38.93 15.99
N ILE A 30 -6.11 37.93 16.86
CA ILE A 30 -6.18 38.14 18.30
C ILE A 30 -4.89 38.75 18.84
N VAL A 31 -3.73 38.20 18.43
CA VAL A 31 -2.42 38.72 18.89
C VAL A 31 -2.18 40.12 18.36
N ASN A 32 -2.50 40.39 17.09
CA ASN A 32 -2.35 41.72 16.52
C ASN A 32 -3.25 42.77 17.19
N THR A 33 -4.52 42.44 17.47
CA THR A 33 -5.41 43.37 18.20
C THR A 33 -4.93 43.61 19.62
N LEU A 34 -4.42 42.60 20.34
CA LEU A 34 -3.83 42.80 21.66
C LEU A 34 -2.58 43.66 21.60
N ALA A 35 -1.69 43.42 20.65
CA ALA A 35 -0.46 44.19 20.48
C ALA A 35 -0.78 45.66 20.14
N SER A 36 -1.71 45.93 19.22
CA SER A 36 -2.13 47.29 18.89
C SER A 36 -2.76 48.02 20.08
N HIS A 37 -3.60 47.34 20.87
CA HIS A 37 -4.16 47.96 22.07
C HIS A 37 -3.08 48.33 23.13
N VAL A 38 -2.04 47.50 23.28
CA VAL A 38 -0.91 47.80 24.16
C VAL A 38 -0.11 48.99 23.64
N GLU A 39 0.14 49.04 22.36
CA GLU A 39 0.82 50.12 21.68
C GLU A 39 0.06 51.45 21.86
N ASP A 40 -1.27 51.43 21.54
CA ASP A 40 -2.14 52.60 21.72
C ASP A 40 -2.17 53.09 23.17
N ALA A 41 -2.19 52.20 24.16
CA ALA A 41 -2.17 52.56 25.57
C ALA A 41 -0.86 53.24 25.99
N ILE A 42 0.27 52.84 25.45
CA ILE A 42 1.59 53.44 25.70
C ILE A 42 1.64 54.82 25.05
N TRP A 43 1.18 54.95 23.79
CA TRP A 43 1.12 56.22 23.10
C TRP A 43 0.23 57.24 23.81
N LEU A 44 -1.01 56.83 24.23
CA LEU A 44 -1.96 57.67 24.96
C LEU A 44 -1.39 58.18 26.31
N LYS A 45 -0.54 57.37 26.96
CA LYS A 45 0.12 57.75 28.23
C LYS A 45 1.23 58.82 27.98
N SER A 46 1.80 58.85 26.80
CA SER A 46 2.86 59.81 26.46
C SER A 46 2.37 61.17 25.93
N VAL A 47 1.05 61.32 25.76
CA VAL A 47 0.40 62.56 25.30
C VAL A 47 -0.03 63.41 26.46
N ASP A 48 0.56 64.61 26.61
CA ASP A 48 0.27 65.54 27.70
C ASP A 48 -1.16 66.16 27.61
N ASN A 49 -1.72 66.28 26.41
CA ASN A 49 -3.06 66.87 26.19
C ASN A 49 -3.91 66.01 25.26
N ILE A 50 -4.70 65.14 25.86
CA ILE A 50 -5.59 64.19 25.17
C ILE A 50 -6.60 64.89 24.23
N SER A 51 -7.09 66.09 24.61
CA SER A 51 -8.06 66.86 23.81
C SER A 51 -7.45 67.35 22.51
N GLU A 52 -6.25 67.89 22.55
CA GLU A 52 -5.52 68.38 21.40
C GLU A 52 -5.13 67.24 20.46
N TYR A 53 -4.80 66.08 21.03
CA TYR A 53 -4.53 64.88 20.26
C TYR A 53 -5.76 64.42 19.43
N TYR A 54 -6.94 64.36 20.05
CA TYR A 54 -8.17 63.96 19.33
C TYR A 54 -8.60 65.00 18.30
N GLU A 55 -8.34 66.29 18.48
CA GLU A 55 -8.58 67.31 17.42
C GLU A 55 -7.69 67.09 16.21
N ILE A 56 -6.40 66.89 16.43
CA ILE A 56 -5.42 66.60 15.35
C ILE A 56 -5.79 65.28 14.67
N TYR A 57 -6.09 64.21 15.44
CA TYR A 57 -6.52 62.92 14.89
C TYR A 57 -7.75 63.03 14.00
N ASN A 58 -8.77 63.74 14.43
CA ASN A 58 -9.98 63.94 13.67
C ASN A 58 -9.77 64.77 12.41
N GLU A 59 -8.86 65.73 12.44
CA GLU A 59 -8.52 66.55 11.27
C GLU A 59 -7.75 65.71 10.24
N TYR A 60 -6.79 64.89 10.65
CA TYR A 60 -6.06 63.98 9.78
C TYR A 60 -6.95 62.87 9.22
N SER A 61 -7.83 62.27 10.01
CA SER A 61 -8.73 61.26 9.54
C SER A 61 -9.72 61.73 8.50
N LYS A 62 -10.15 63.00 8.57
CA LYS A 62 -10.98 63.67 7.55
C LYS A 62 -10.24 63.96 6.25
N LEU A 63 -8.94 64.31 6.34
CA LEU A 63 -8.11 64.61 5.18
C LEU A 63 -7.66 63.38 4.38
N PHE A 64 -7.38 62.26 5.04
CA PHE A 64 -6.80 61.06 4.42
C PHE A 64 -7.74 59.83 4.36
N GLY A 65 -8.92 59.92 4.92
CA GLY A 65 -9.99 58.89 4.71
C GLY A 65 -9.74 57.53 5.31
N GLY A 66 -8.87 57.41 6.31
CA GLY A 66 -8.54 56.14 6.95
C GLY A 66 -8.22 56.28 8.46
N GLU A 67 -8.27 55.16 9.18
CA GLU A 67 -7.71 55.09 10.53
C GLU A 67 -6.19 55.30 10.44
N LEU A 68 -5.72 56.49 10.85
CA LEU A 68 -4.29 56.70 11.08
C LEU A 68 -3.92 56.02 12.38
N SER A 69 -2.91 55.14 12.35
CA SER A 69 -2.10 54.87 13.53
C SER A 69 -1.52 56.19 14.03
N ILE A 70 -1.59 56.44 15.33
CA ILE A 70 -1.15 57.65 16.03
C ILE A 70 0.16 58.14 15.47
N PRO A 71 0.28 59.39 14.92
CA PRO A 71 1.57 59.87 14.45
C PRO A 71 2.55 59.92 15.62
N PRO A 72 3.80 59.44 15.42
CA PRO A 72 4.78 59.45 16.48
C PRO A 72 5.10 60.88 16.86
N THR A 73 4.45 61.38 17.90
CA THR A 73 4.91 62.58 18.58
C THR A 73 6.22 62.20 19.25
N GLN A 74 7.32 62.75 18.73
CA GLN A 74 8.68 62.71 19.24
C GLN A 74 9.05 61.47 20.05
N LEU A 75 9.58 60.44 19.39
CA LEU A 75 10.16 59.22 19.98
C LEU A 75 11.22 59.51 21.08
N SER A 76 11.67 60.75 21.23
CA SER A 76 12.68 61.19 22.22
C SER A 76 12.15 61.25 23.66
N GLU A 77 10.84 61.21 23.88
CA GLU A 77 10.25 61.35 25.22
C GLU A 77 9.76 60.02 25.82
N LEU A 78 9.77 58.91 25.03
CA LEU A 78 9.40 57.60 25.53
C LEU A 78 10.44 57.04 26.52
N SER A 79 9.95 56.43 27.58
CA SER A 79 10.82 55.65 28.48
C SER A 79 11.50 54.51 27.68
N LYS A 80 12.77 54.20 27.99
CA LYS A 80 13.46 53.05 27.35
C LYS A 80 12.68 51.74 27.44
N ALA A 81 11.92 51.55 28.52
CA ALA A 81 11.07 50.37 28.71
C ALA A 81 9.89 50.36 27.72
N ASP A 82 9.21 51.49 27.53
CA ASP A 82 8.09 51.64 26.62
C ASP A 82 8.51 51.47 25.16
N ALA A 83 9.66 51.99 24.78
CA ALA A 83 10.23 51.79 23.45
C ALA A 83 10.54 50.31 23.12
N VAL A 84 11.00 49.54 24.10
CA VAL A 84 11.22 48.08 23.94
C VAL A 84 9.89 47.33 23.77
N ILE A 85 8.87 47.72 24.54
CA ILE A 85 7.54 47.08 24.44
C ILE A 85 6.92 47.35 23.06
N ILE A 86 6.99 48.59 22.56
CA ILE A 86 6.53 48.95 21.21
C ILE A 86 7.26 48.11 20.15
N GLY A 87 8.58 48.00 20.25
CA GLY A 87 9.37 47.16 19.32
C GLY A 87 8.97 45.67 19.34
N ILE A 88 8.58 45.15 20.49
CA ILE A 88 8.02 43.78 20.61
C ILE A 88 6.64 43.70 19.95
N CYS A 89 5.79 44.72 20.17
CA CYS A 89 4.45 44.76 19.54
C CYS A 89 4.57 44.86 18.01
N ASP A 90 5.41 45.74 17.48
CA ASP A 90 5.67 45.85 16.04
C ASP A 90 6.19 44.53 15.42
N PHE A 91 7.13 43.90 16.11
CA PHE A 91 7.63 42.59 15.72
C PHE A 91 6.49 41.56 15.70
N ALA A 92 5.65 41.54 16.73
CA ALA A 92 4.51 40.62 16.83
C ALA A 92 3.49 40.87 15.70
N ILE A 93 3.12 42.11 15.45
CA ILE A 93 2.21 42.52 14.38
C ILE A 93 2.72 42.06 13.01
N THR A 94 4.02 42.29 12.74
CA THR A 94 4.62 41.97 11.45
C THR A 94 4.84 40.48 11.23
N TRP A 95 5.36 39.76 12.20
CA TRP A 95 5.86 38.39 12.03
C TRP A 95 4.92 37.28 12.54
N CYS A 96 4.02 37.61 13.46
CA CYS A 96 3.15 36.63 14.10
C CYS A 96 2.32 35.82 13.08
N SER A 97 1.78 36.49 12.07
CA SER A 97 0.99 35.84 11.02
C SER A 97 1.80 34.80 10.25
N LEU A 98 3.02 35.12 9.85
CA LEU A 98 3.91 34.23 9.12
C LEU A 98 4.37 33.03 9.97
N ILE A 99 4.68 33.28 11.24
CA ILE A 99 5.11 32.23 12.16
C ILE A 99 3.97 31.24 12.44
N PHE A 100 2.78 31.74 12.79
CA PHE A 100 1.63 30.88 13.08
C PHE A 100 1.18 30.07 11.87
N THR A 101 1.12 30.67 10.69
CA THR A 101 0.74 29.95 9.46
C THR A 101 1.77 28.88 9.10
N SER A 102 3.08 29.20 9.13
CA SER A 102 4.13 28.23 8.83
C SER A 102 4.14 27.05 9.80
N PHE A 103 4.01 27.32 11.09
CA PHE A 103 3.97 26.29 12.14
C PHE A 103 2.73 25.41 12.05
N SER A 104 1.59 26.00 11.81
CA SER A 104 0.31 25.29 11.62
C SER A 104 0.35 24.36 10.42
N VAL A 105 0.85 24.83 9.27
CA VAL A 105 1.01 24.01 8.06
C VAL A 105 1.98 22.84 8.32
N LEU A 106 3.11 23.09 8.96
CA LEU A 106 4.10 22.04 9.27
C LEU A 106 3.51 20.94 10.16
N ILE A 107 2.78 21.32 11.22
CA ILE A 107 2.10 20.35 12.11
C ILE A 107 1.12 19.49 11.34
N ILE A 108 0.30 20.10 10.50
CA ILE A 108 -0.74 19.36 9.75
C ILE A 108 -0.12 18.44 8.71
N LEU A 109 0.88 18.89 7.97
CA LEU A 109 1.57 18.07 6.98
C LEU A 109 2.23 16.84 7.64
N THR A 110 2.91 17.03 8.78
CA THR A 110 3.57 15.93 9.49
C THR A 110 2.54 14.94 10.05
N ARG A 111 1.43 15.43 10.62
CA ARG A 111 0.35 14.60 11.16
C ARG A 111 -0.39 13.83 10.05
N PHE A 112 -0.68 14.51 8.95
CA PHE A 112 -1.32 13.92 7.77
C PHE A 112 -0.44 12.82 7.15
N TYR A 113 0.85 13.10 6.93
CA TYR A 113 1.82 12.13 6.41
C TYR A 113 1.89 10.89 7.29
N LYS A 114 2.08 11.06 8.61
CA LYS A 114 2.16 9.93 9.55
C LYS A 114 0.89 9.06 9.57
N LYS A 115 -0.29 9.70 9.51
CA LYS A 115 -1.57 9.00 9.69
C LYS A 115 -2.11 8.40 8.40
N ARG A 116 -1.97 9.11 7.26
CA ARG A 116 -2.63 8.76 5.99
C ARG A 116 -1.71 8.09 4.96
N LEU A 117 -0.40 8.37 5.03
CA LEU A 117 0.55 7.86 4.03
C LEU A 117 1.50 6.82 4.62
N LYS A 118 2.16 7.11 5.74
CA LYS A 118 3.20 6.23 6.28
C LYS A 118 2.66 4.84 6.65
N LYS A 119 1.50 4.77 7.32
CA LYS A 119 0.93 3.48 7.75
C LYS A 119 0.64 2.52 6.58
N PRO A 120 -0.14 2.90 5.55
CA PRO A 120 -0.41 2.00 4.44
C PRO A 120 0.83 1.68 3.60
N LEU A 121 1.78 2.62 3.46
CA LEU A 121 3.04 2.37 2.73
C LEU A 121 3.89 1.30 3.43
N VAL A 122 4.08 1.40 4.75
CA VAL A 122 4.82 0.39 5.51
C VAL A 122 4.12 -0.97 5.45
N LEU A 123 2.77 -0.99 5.51
CA LEU A 123 1.98 -2.21 5.39
C LEU A 123 2.17 -2.87 4.00
N LEU A 124 2.17 -2.07 2.94
CA LEU A 124 2.37 -2.57 1.57
C LEU A 124 3.81 -3.05 1.34
N GLU A 125 4.80 -2.33 1.90
CA GLU A 125 6.21 -2.73 1.84
C GLU A 125 6.44 -4.08 2.53
N ASP A 126 5.93 -4.25 3.77
CA ASP A 126 6.00 -5.53 4.50
C ASP A 126 5.28 -6.64 3.71
N SER A 127 4.10 -6.36 3.19
CA SER A 127 3.33 -7.31 2.38
C SER A 127 4.07 -7.73 1.12
N ALA A 128 4.72 -6.80 0.42
CA ALA A 128 5.50 -7.08 -0.77
C ALA A 128 6.72 -7.95 -0.45
N MET A 129 7.43 -7.68 0.66
CA MET A 129 8.55 -8.51 1.12
C MET A 129 8.10 -9.93 1.47
N ARG A 130 6.97 -10.09 2.16
CA ARG A 130 6.42 -11.40 2.50
C ARG A 130 6.02 -12.19 1.26
N ILE A 131 5.34 -11.56 0.30
CA ILE A 131 5.00 -12.16 -1.00
C ILE A 131 6.26 -12.60 -1.74
N GLY A 132 7.30 -11.76 -1.77
CA GLY A 132 8.60 -12.08 -2.37
C GLY A 132 9.29 -13.30 -1.73
N ASN A 133 9.08 -13.51 -0.43
CA ASN A 133 9.56 -14.68 0.32
C ASN A 133 8.60 -15.89 0.26
N GLN A 134 7.60 -15.85 -0.61
CA GLN A 134 6.57 -16.89 -0.78
C GLN A 134 5.68 -17.12 0.46
N ASP A 135 5.73 -16.22 1.45
CA ASP A 135 4.79 -16.23 2.57
C ASP A 135 3.51 -15.51 2.15
N LEU A 136 2.50 -16.30 1.78
CA LEU A 136 1.18 -15.82 1.39
C LEU A 136 0.14 -15.97 2.52
N ASN A 137 0.55 -16.49 3.70
CA ASN A 137 -0.35 -16.78 4.82
C ASN A 137 -0.53 -15.56 5.73
N PHE A 138 -0.96 -14.45 5.16
CA PHE A 138 -1.32 -13.23 5.88
C PHE A 138 -2.46 -12.54 5.17
N ARG A 139 -2.97 -11.43 5.74
CA ARG A 139 -4.01 -10.61 5.13
C ARG A 139 -3.66 -9.13 5.27
N ILE A 140 -3.91 -8.36 4.21
CA ILE A 140 -3.74 -6.91 4.21
C ILE A 140 -5.03 -6.26 4.70
N ASP A 141 -5.10 -5.89 6.00
CA ASP A 141 -6.28 -5.24 6.60
C ASP A 141 -6.06 -3.73 6.70
N TYR A 142 -6.52 -2.99 5.70
CA TYR A 142 -6.56 -1.54 5.69
C TYR A 142 -7.97 -1.06 5.37
N ARG A 143 -8.66 -0.45 6.37
CA ARG A 143 -10.11 -0.19 6.31
C ARG A 143 -10.50 1.22 5.87
N ILE A 144 -9.53 2.08 5.56
CA ILE A 144 -9.85 3.45 5.16
C ILE A 144 -10.23 3.43 3.68
N ASN A 145 -11.38 4.03 3.37
CA ASN A 145 -11.90 4.08 1.99
C ASN A 145 -11.37 5.34 1.27
N ASP A 146 -10.07 5.35 1.01
CA ASP A 146 -9.35 6.36 0.25
C ASP A 146 -8.51 5.71 -0.87
N GLU A 147 -7.69 6.47 -1.57
CA GLU A 147 -6.85 5.98 -2.65
C GLU A 147 -5.83 4.93 -2.16
N MET A 148 -5.32 5.07 -0.91
CA MET A 148 -4.46 4.06 -0.29
C MET A 148 -5.23 2.79 0.06
N GLY A 149 -6.49 2.90 0.49
CA GLY A 149 -7.36 1.76 0.71
C GLY A 149 -7.67 0.97 -0.56
N GLN A 150 -7.84 1.65 -1.68
CA GLN A 150 -7.99 1.00 -2.99
C GLN A 150 -6.72 0.25 -3.37
N LEU A 151 -5.54 0.86 -3.16
CA LEU A 151 -4.25 0.22 -3.43
C LEU A 151 -4.04 -1.02 -2.55
N CYS A 152 -4.30 -0.91 -1.24
CA CYS A 152 -4.23 -2.06 -0.34
C CYS A 152 -5.20 -3.19 -0.74
N THR A 153 -6.41 -2.84 -1.19
CA THR A 153 -7.39 -3.82 -1.69
C THR A 153 -6.91 -4.51 -2.97
N ALA A 154 -6.29 -3.78 -3.88
CA ALA A 154 -5.71 -4.36 -5.10
C ALA A 154 -4.55 -5.31 -4.78
N PHE A 155 -3.68 -4.94 -3.84
CA PHE A 155 -2.60 -5.82 -3.34
C PHE A 155 -3.14 -7.08 -2.66
N GLU A 156 -4.18 -6.96 -1.83
CA GLU A 156 -4.81 -8.14 -1.19
C GLU A 156 -5.40 -9.09 -2.23
N LYS A 157 -6.07 -8.55 -3.25
CA LYS A 157 -6.59 -9.37 -4.35
C LYS A 157 -5.47 -10.09 -5.12
N MET A 158 -4.37 -9.41 -5.36
CA MET A 158 -3.17 -10.02 -5.99
C MET A 158 -2.60 -11.14 -5.11
N ARG A 159 -2.42 -10.91 -3.80
CA ARG A 159 -1.96 -11.92 -2.84
C ARG A 159 -2.89 -13.15 -2.84
N GLU A 160 -4.22 -12.93 -2.80
CA GLU A 160 -5.22 -14.00 -2.81
C GLU A 160 -5.14 -14.83 -4.10
N GLN A 161 -5.01 -14.18 -5.26
CA GLN A 161 -4.82 -14.87 -6.53
C GLN A 161 -3.52 -15.69 -6.57
N LEU A 162 -2.42 -15.15 -6.05
CA LEU A 162 -1.16 -15.87 -5.94
C LEU A 162 -1.29 -17.09 -5.01
N TRP A 163 -2.01 -16.95 -3.90
CA TRP A 163 -2.26 -18.05 -2.97
C TRP A 163 -3.09 -19.16 -3.63
N GLU A 164 -4.18 -18.80 -4.33
CA GLU A 164 -5.00 -19.76 -5.06
C GLU A 164 -4.23 -20.47 -6.18
N ASN A 165 -3.43 -19.73 -6.95
CA ASN A 165 -2.58 -20.29 -8.01
C ASN A 165 -1.55 -21.27 -7.42
N ASN A 166 -0.91 -20.90 -6.32
CA ASN A 166 0.07 -21.75 -5.64
C ASN A 166 -0.58 -23.05 -5.13
N LYS A 167 -1.75 -22.92 -4.51
CA LYS A 167 -2.53 -24.09 -4.05
C LYS A 167 -2.94 -25.01 -5.22
N ALA A 168 -3.39 -24.44 -6.33
CA ALA A 168 -3.74 -25.20 -7.52
C ALA A 168 -2.51 -25.92 -8.13
N MET A 169 -1.36 -25.24 -8.15
CA MET A 169 -0.10 -25.81 -8.60
C MET A 169 0.35 -26.98 -7.72
N TRP A 170 0.31 -26.86 -6.40
CA TRP A 170 0.63 -27.95 -5.50
C TRP A 170 -0.29 -29.15 -5.68
N LYS A 171 -1.58 -28.90 -5.88
CA LYS A 171 -2.56 -29.96 -6.18
C LYS A 171 -2.21 -30.68 -7.48
N ALA A 172 -1.89 -29.96 -8.54
CA ALA A 172 -1.51 -30.54 -9.83
C ALA A 172 -0.21 -31.37 -9.71
N ILE A 173 0.79 -30.89 -8.95
CA ILE A 173 2.01 -31.65 -8.69
C ILE A 173 1.73 -32.95 -7.94
N GLU A 174 0.85 -32.93 -6.93
CA GLU A 174 0.49 -34.14 -6.18
C GLU A 174 -0.30 -35.14 -7.04
N GLU A 175 -1.26 -34.66 -7.85
CA GLU A 175 -1.97 -35.49 -8.83
C GLU A 175 -1.02 -36.12 -9.85
N GLN A 176 -0.06 -35.37 -10.38
CA GLN A 176 0.96 -35.90 -11.29
C GLN A 176 1.85 -36.96 -10.61
N LYS A 177 2.23 -36.75 -9.35
CA LYS A 177 3.01 -37.72 -8.58
C LYS A 177 2.24 -39.02 -8.36
N GLN A 178 0.96 -38.94 -8.00
CA GLN A 178 0.10 -40.12 -7.84
C GLN A 178 -0.08 -40.86 -9.17
N MET A 179 -0.29 -40.16 -10.28
CA MET A 179 -0.37 -40.73 -11.60
C MET A 179 0.92 -41.48 -11.97
N ARG A 180 2.09 -40.89 -11.75
CA ARG A 180 3.38 -41.56 -11.99
C ARG A 180 3.57 -42.82 -11.15
N ALA A 181 3.12 -42.79 -9.87
CA ALA A 181 3.20 -43.95 -9.01
C ALA A 181 2.29 -45.09 -9.49
N ALA A 182 1.03 -44.79 -9.86
CA ALA A 182 0.11 -45.75 -10.43
C ALA A 182 0.64 -46.36 -11.74
N PHE A 183 1.17 -45.52 -12.65
CA PHE A 183 1.78 -45.95 -13.90
C PHE A 183 2.97 -46.91 -13.67
N SER A 184 3.85 -46.58 -12.71
CA SER A 184 4.96 -47.45 -12.37
C SER A 184 4.51 -48.80 -11.82
N HIS A 185 3.43 -48.83 -11.05
CA HIS A 185 2.83 -50.04 -10.54
C HIS A 185 2.24 -50.91 -11.67
N ASP A 186 1.44 -50.30 -12.56
CA ASP A 186 0.75 -50.99 -13.62
C ASP A 186 1.70 -51.50 -14.72
N LEU A 187 2.84 -50.88 -14.94
CA LEU A 187 3.91 -51.42 -15.78
C LEU A 187 4.68 -52.57 -15.15
N ARG A 188 4.81 -52.61 -13.82
CA ARG A 188 5.55 -53.67 -13.14
C ARG A 188 4.91 -55.03 -13.35
N THR A 189 3.60 -55.10 -13.42
CA THR A 189 2.86 -56.36 -13.61
C THR A 189 3.20 -57.06 -14.92
N PRO A 190 2.99 -56.44 -16.10
CA PRO A 190 3.30 -57.05 -17.39
C PRO A 190 4.83 -57.34 -17.54
N MET A 191 5.68 -56.43 -17.03
CA MET A 191 7.13 -56.67 -17.00
C MET A 191 7.53 -57.89 -16.19
N SER A 192 6.90 -58.17 -15.06
CA SER A 192 7.14 -59.33 -14.24
C SER A 192 6.68 -60.61 -14.95
N VAL A 193 5.56 -60.58 -15.65
CA VAL A 193 5.05 -61.71 -16.47
C VAL A 193 5.98 -61.99 -17.63
N LEU A 194 6.45 -60.96 -18.38
CA LEU A 194 7.44 -61.09 -19.43
C LEU A 194 8.73 -61.76 -18.92
N LYS A 195 9.23 -61.30 -17.77
CA LYS A 195 10.41 -61.89 -17.14
C LYS A 195 10.20 -63.37 -16.80
N ALA A 196 9.07 -63.73 -16.24
CA ALA A 196 8.76 -65.11 -15.87
C ALA A 196 8.68 -66.02 -17.10
N TYR A 197 8.07 -65.58 -18.20
CA TYR A 197 8.03 -66.35 -19.43
C TYR A 197 9.40 -66.52 -20.08
N ILE A 198 10.21 -65.47 -20.09
CA ILE A 198 11.58 -65.54 -20.58
C ILE A 198 12.45 -66.52 -19.74
N GLU A 199 12.31 -66.46 -18.41
CA GLU A 199 12.99 -67.41 -17.51
C GLU A 199 12.52 -68.84 -17.74
N TYR A 200 11.22 -69.04 -17.98
CA TYR A 200 10.64 -70.35 -18.28
C TYR A 200 11.22 -70.92 -19.61
N LEU A 201 11.25 -70.16 -20.68
CA LEU A 201 11.83 -70.55 -21.93
C LEU A 201 13.34 -70.87 -21.80
N ASN A 202 14.09 -69.99 -21.15
CA ASN A 202 15.55 -70.17 -20.94
C ASN A 202 15.88 -71.45 -20.14
N ARG A 203 15.00 -71.85 -19.23
CA ARG A 203 15.21 -73.02 -18.37
C ARG A 203 14.88 -74.33 -19.08
N TYR A 204 13.75 -74.40 -19.80
CA TYR A 204 13.20 -75.66 -20.29
C TYR A 204 13.40 -75.93 -21.76
N PHE A 205 13.57 -74.90 -22.60
CA PHE A 205 13.83 -75.04 -24.03
C PHE A 205 15.16 -75.77 -24.33
N PRO A 206 16.29 -75.46 -23.69
CA PRO A 206 17.56 -76.14 -23.95
C PRO A 206 17.58 -77.59 -23.50
N GLN A 207 16.64 -77.97 -22.62
CA GLN A 207 16.50 -79.32 -22.09
C GLN A 207 15.60 -80.23 -22.97
N GLY A 208 15.09 -79.68 -24.09
CA GLY A 208 14.16 -80.39 -24.98
C GLY A 208 12.82 -80.82 -24.31
N LYS A 209 12.47 -80.12 -23.23
CA LYS A 209 11.24 -80.42 -22.45
C LYS A 209 10.03 -79.64 -22.93
N LEU A 210 10.15 -78.78 -23.91
CA LEU A 210 9.05 -78.01 -24.48
C LEU A 210 8.72 -78.51 -25.88
N THR A 211 7.43 -78.70 -26.13
CA THR A 211 6.89 -78.93 -27.47
C THR A 211 6.87 -77.60 -28.27
N ASN A 212 6.97 -77.69 -29.57
CA ASN A 212 6.83 -76.50 -30.45
C ASN A 212 5.53 -75.72 -30.19
N GLU A 213 4.43 -76.41 -29.92
CA GLU A 213 3.13 -75.82 -29.58
C GLU A 213 3.22 -74.96 -28.29
N LYS A 214 3.93 -75.51 -27.24
CA LYS A 214 4.06 -74.81 -25.96
C LYS A 214 4.99 -73.59 -26.09
N VAL A 215 6.01 -73.68 -26.95
CA VAL A 215 6.86 -72.54 -27.23
C VAL A 215 6.06 -71.42 -27.94
N MET A 216 5.23 -71.77 -28.94
CA MET A 216 4.36 -70.81 -29.63
C MET A 216 3.34 -70.20 -28.72
N GLU A 217 2.73 -70.93 -27.78
CA GLU A 217 1.83 -70.41 -26.77
C GLU A 217 2.52 -69.33 -25.91
N VAL A 218 3.71 -69.60 -25.40
CA VAL A 218 4.48 -68.64 -24.55
C VAL A 218 4.88 -67.42 -25.37
N VAL A 219 5.25 -67.56 -26.66
CA VAL A 219 5.58 -66.46 -27.54
C VAL A 219 4.36 -65.55 -27.75
N ASN A 220 3.18 -66.12 -27.98
CA ASN A 220 1.96 -65.35 -28.10
C ASN A 220 1.58 -64.60 -26.79
N ASP A 221 1.79 -65.24 -25.64
CA ASP A 221 1.59 -64.60 -24.34
C ASP A 221 2.58 -63.40 -24.11
N LEU A 222 3.82 -63.54 -24.52
CA LEU A 222 4.80 -62.48 -24.51
C LEU A 222 4.37 -61.30 -25.40
N ASP A 223 3.93 -61.58 -26.63
CA ASP A 223 3.44 -60.56 -27.54
C ASP A 223 2.22 -59.79 -26.96
N GLU A 224 1.27 -60.51 -26.33
CA GLU A 224 0.14 -59.88 -25.62
C GLU A 224 0.61 -58.88 -24.56
N GLN A 225 1.64 -59.27 -23.75
CA GLN A 225 2.15 -58.35 -22.71
C GLN A 225 2.85 -57.14 -23.30
N ILE A 226 3.58 -57.31 -24.40
CA ILE A 226 4.22 -56.20 -25.11
C ILE A 226 3.16 -55.21 -25.64
N LEU A 227 2.10 -55.71 -26.28
CA LEU A 227 1.00 -54.86 -26.78
C LEU A 227 0.28 -54.09 -25.61
N ARG A 228 0.17 -54.70 -24.44
CA ARG A 228 -0.33 -54.01 -23.25
C ARG A 228 0.57 -52.85 -22.84
N ILE A 229 1.90 -53.05 -22.81
CA ILE A 229 2.88 -52.00 -22.47
C ILE A 229 2.82 -50.89 -23.50
N GLU A 230 2.77 -51.20 -24.82
CA GLU A 230 2.66 -50.21 -25.88
C GLU A 230 1.38 -49.35 -25.73
N LYS A 231 0.24 -50.00 -25.43
CA LYS A 231 -1.02 -49.30 -25.18
C LYS A 231 -0.90 -48.34 -24.01
N PHE A 232 -0.27 -48.74 -22.91
CA PHE A 232 -0.02 -47.89 -21.76
C PHE A 232 0.89 -46.69 -22.14
N ALA A 233 1.97 -46.93 -22.86
CA ALA A 233 2.90 -45.88 -23.27
C ALA A 233 2.21 -44.83 -24.19
N ASN A 234 1.36 -45.30 -25.12
CA ASN A 234 0.62 -44.40 -25.99
C ASN A 234 -0.45 -43.58 -25.24
N THR A 235 -1.16 -44.18 -24.30
CA THR A 235 -2.10 -43.45 -23.43
C THR A 235 -1.39 -42.34 -22.64
N MET A 236 -0.21 -42.62 -22.10
CA MET A 236 0.58 -41.59 -21.40
C MET A 236 1.07 -40.47 -22.30
N LYS A 237 1.44 -40.78 -23.53
CA LYS A 237 1.81 -39.77 -24.52
C LYS A 237 0.64 -38.83 -24.86
N GLU A 238 -0.54 -39.37 -24.99
CA GLU A 238 -1.78 -38.60 -25.22
C GLU A 238 -2.12 -37.70 -24.04
N ILE A 239 -1.98 -38.19 -22.80
CA ILE A 239 -2.22 -37.39 -21.59
C ILE A 239 -1.24 -36.22 -21.51
N ASN A 240 0.05 -36.46 -21.70
CA ASN A 240 1.05 -35.40 -21.71
C ASN A 240 0.80 -34.35 -22.81
N TYR A 241 0.38 -34.78 -24.00
CA TYR A 241 0.05 -33.88 -25.10
C TYR A 241 -1.16 -33.00 -24.80
N LEU A 242 -2.19 -33.55 -24.12
CA LEU A 242 -3.37 -32.79 -23.71
C LEU A 242 -3.04 -31.77 -22.60
N GLU A 243 -2.07 -32.05 -21.74
CA GLU A 243 -1.57 -31.10 -20.73
C GLU A 243 -0.81 -29.94 -21.34
N GLU A 244 -0.01 -30.17 -22.38
CA GLU A 244 0.71 -29.12 -23.13
C GLU A 244 -0.23 -28.18 -23.89
N ILE A 245 -1.35 -28.69 -24.41
CA ILE A 245 -2.33 -27.90 -25.19
C ILE A 245 -3.27 -27.08 -24.31
N ARG A 246 -3.41 -27.39 -23.00
CA ARG A 246 -4.18 -26.53 -22.11
C ARG A 246 -3.52 -25.16 -22.00
N PRO A 247 -4.12 -24.11 -22.61
CA PRO A 247 -3.57 -22.78 -22.44
C PRO A 247 -3.62 -22.46 -20.96
N THR A 248 -2.48 -22.15 -20.35
CA THR A 248 -2.43 -21.46 -19.07
C THR A 248 -3.31 -20.23 -19.21
N LYS A 249 -4.51 -20.26 -18.62
CA LYS A 249 -5.35 -19.07 -18.53
C LYS A 249 -4.54 -18.00 -17.79
N SER A 250 -3.93 -17.10 -18.55
CA SER A 250 -3.35 -15.85 -18.09
C SER A 250 -4.43 -14.91 -17.56
#